data_8b37dbc7c13fea69a11cf8756e77d06d
#
_entry.id   8b37dbc7c13fea69a11cf8756e77d06d
#
_cell.length_a   1.000
_cell.length_b   1.000
_cell.length_c   1.000
_cell.angle_alpha   90.00
_cell.angle_beta   90.00
_cell.angle_gamma   90.00
#
_symmetry.space_group_name_H-M   'P 1'
#
loop_
_entity.id
_entity.type
_entity.pdbx_description
1 polymer ?
#
loop_
_entity_poly.entity_id
_entity_poly.type
_entity_poly.pdbx_seq_one_letter_code
_entity_poly.pdbx_strand_id
1 'polypeptide(L)'
;MAKAKVSSFICYGINSAISIINSNRFNVRYIDIMEGGNAQKNKKLLNIIDDSIVTVLEKKEFLNKYPEKKTQGIAVNFYGQTINSFFPDFSTKSNICLLALDRIEDPQNFGQIIRTAECAGIDGILFSKHYSAPINNTVLQVSQGAFVNMNLYEITNLSQTIKQFKNENFWVIGLENGIKAKLWHEIEYTNRVIIVIGSEGRGIRKKILDSCDFISTIPMQGEINSLNVSAAVSAIAFERLRQIMEKNNGIHT
;
A
#
# COMPACT_ATOMS: atom_id res chain seq x y z
N MET A 1 -28.43 14.23 -9.25
CA MET A 1 -27.21 13.42 -9.14
C MET A 1 -26.05 14.34 -8.76
N ALA A 2 -25.56 14.25 -7.52
CA ALA A 2 -24.40 15.04 -7.11
C ALA A 2 -23.17 14.53 -7.88
N LYS A 3 -22.51 15.41 -8.64
CA LYS A 3 -21.22 15.10 -9.29
C LYS A 3 -20.23 14.71 -8.18
N ALA A 4 -19.78 13.45 -8.19
CA ALA A 4 -18.71 13.02 -7.31
C ALA A 4 -17.54 14.00 -7.47
N LYS A 5 -17.13 14.60 -6.35
CA LYS A 5 -16.01 15.55 -6.32
C LYS A 5 -14.75 14.76 -6.65
N VAL A 6 -14.28 14.84 -7.88
CA VAL A 6 -13.05 14.16 -8.32
C VAL A 6 -11.89 14.78 -7.53
N SER A 7 -11.33 14.01 -6.60
CA SER A 7 -10.18 14.45 -5.80
C SER A 7 -8.99 14.66 -6.72
N SER A 8 -8.34 15.81 -6.61
CA SER A 8 -7.08 16.12 -7.32
C SER A 8 -5.93 15.89 -6.37
N PHE A 9 -4.89 15.23 -6.85
CA PHE A 9 -3.69 14.89 -6.10
C PHE A 9 -2.45 15.49 -6.74
N ILE A 10 -1.41 15.68 -5.93
CA ILE A 10 -0.07 16.05 -6.40
C ILE A 10 0.93 15.02 -5.85
N CYS A 11 1.73 14.46 -6.74
CA CYS A 11 2.85 13.59 -6.38
C CYS A 11 4.15 14.12 -6.99
N TYR A 12 5.23 13.84 -6.29
CA TYR A 12 6.59 14.23 -6.66
C TYR A 12 7.45 13.00 -6.92
N GLY A 13 8.55 13.22 -7.65
CA GLY A 13 9.54 12.19 -7.92
C GLY A 13 9.27 11.42 -9.22
N ILE A 14 10.38 11.04 -9.86
CA ILE A 14 10.38 10.46 -11.21
C ILE A 14 9.63 9.13 -11.26
N ASN A 15 9.80 8.27 -10.28
CA ASN A 15 9.12 6.97 -10.25
C ASN A 15 7.60 7.11 -10.13
N SER A 16 7.13 7.99 -9.22
CA SER A 16 5.70 8.30 -9.10
C SER A 16 5.14 8.86 -10.41
N ALA A 17 5.84 9.79 -11.04
CA ALA A 17 5.45 10.38 -12.31
C ALA A 17 5.30 9.31 -13.40
N ILE A 18 6.30 8.44 -13.58
CA ILE A 18 6.28 7.36 -14.57
C ILE A 18 5.09 6.41 -14.31
N SER A 19 4.87 6.00 -13.06
CA SER A 19 3.76 5.11 -12.71
C SER A 19 2.40 5.73 -13.00
N ILE A 20 2.20 7.01 -12.64
CA ILE A 20 0.95 7.73 -12.87
C ILE A 20 0.67 7.91 -14.37
N ILE A 21 1.66 8.36 -15.15
CA ILE A 21 1.54 8.64 -16.59
C ILE A 21 1.20 7.35 -17.37
N ASN A 22 1.84 6.24 -17.03
CA ASN A 22 1.61 4.95 -17.68
C ASN A 22 0.31 4.26 -17.25
N SER A 23 -0.41 4.83 -16.28
CA SER A 23 -1.61 4.21 -15.73
C SER A 23 -2.88 4.63 -16.47
N ASN A 24 -3.74 3.66 -16.78
CA ASN A 24 -5.09 3.92 -17.29
C ASN A 24 -6.09 4.30 -16.17
N ARG A 25 -5.66 4.32 -14.90
CA ARG A 25 -6.52 4.65 -13.74
C ARG A 25 -6.58 6.13 -13.42
N PHE A 26 -5.57 6.88 -13.87
CA PHE A 26 -5.40 8.29 -13.53
C PHE A 26 -5.29 9.15 -14.78
N ASN A 27 -5.82 10.36 -14.66
CA ASN A 27 -5.72 11.38 -15.70
C ASN A 27 -4.80 12.49 -15.19
N VAL A 28 -3.71 12.73 -15.91
CA VAL A 28 -2.77 13.81 -15.60
C VAL A 28 -3.36 15.12 -16.10
N ARG A 29 -3.34 16.16 -15.24
CA ARG A 29 -3.77 17.52 -15.60
C ARG A 29 -2.64 18.35 -16.12
N TYR A 30 -1.53 18.38 -15.37
CA TYR A 30 -0.31 19.10 -15.75
C TYR A 30 0.89 18.49 -15.05
N ILE A 31 2.05 18.73 -15.60
CA ILE A 31 3.36 18.31 -15.09
C ILE A 31 4.25 19.55 -15.05
N ASP A 32 4.74 19.90 -13.86
CA ASP A 32 5.75 20.92 -13.71
C ASP A 32 7.13 20.27 -13.55
N ILE A 33 8.08 20.69 -14.36
CA ILE A 33 9.46 20.21 -14.33
C ILE A 33 10.38 21.40 -13.98
N MET A 34 11.28 21.19 -13.03
CA MET A 34 12.29 22.15 -12.64
C MET A 34 13.38 22.21 -13.69
N GLU A 35 13.70 23.41 -14.21
CA GLU A 35 14.81 23.63 -15.10
C GLU A 35 16.14 23.15 -14.50
N GLY A 36 16.94 22.42 -15.27
CA GLY A 36 18.19 21.81 -14.84
C GLY A 36 18.04 20.66 -13.84
N GLY A 37 16.82 20.30 -13.44
CA GLY A 37 16.54 19.23 -12.48
C GLY A 37 16.77 17.82 -13.03
N ASN A 38 16.72 16.82 -12.13
CA ASN A 38 16.92 15.41 -12.50
C ASN A 38 15.83 14.89 -13.45
N ALA A 39 14.60 15.35 -13.31
CA ALA A 39 13.49 14.96 -14.16
C ALA A 39 13.71 15.38 -15.61
N GLN A 40 14.23 16.59 -15.87
CA GLN A 40 14.53 17.10 -17.20
C GLN A 40 15.62 16.31 -17.94
N LYS A 41 16.42 15.55 -17.21
CA LYS A 41 17.51 14.70 -17.73
C LYS A 41 17.12 13.23 -17.86
N ASN A 42 15.93 12.85 -17.39
CA ASN A 42 15.50 11.45 -17.36
C ASN A 42 14.86 11.04 -18.67
N LYS A 43 15.62 10.35 -19.52
CA LYS A 43 15.17 9.89 -20.85
C LYS A 43 13.88 9.03 -20.80
N LYS A 44 13.76 8.14 -19.79
CA LYS A 44 12.58 7.27 -19.66
C LYS A 44 11.30 8.08 -19.40
N LEU A 45 11.42 9.11 -18.56
CA LEU A 45 10.29 10.01 -18.28
C LEU A 45 9.95 10.85 -19.52
N LEU A 46 10.93 11.48 -20.15
CA LEU A 46 10.74 12.36 -21.31
C LEU A 46 10.09 11.63 -22.51
N ASN A 47 10.35 10.35 -22.66
CA ASN A 47 9.75 9.56 -23.75
C ASN A 47 8.26 9.23 -23.58
N ILE A 48 7.70 9.45 -22.39
CA ILE A 48 6.30 9.07 -22.08
C ILE A 48 5.41 10.27 -21.74
N ILE A 49 5.98 11.46 -21.53
CA ILE A 49 5.21 12.66 -21.22
C ILE A 49 4.63 13.29 -22.49
N ASP A 50 3.43 13.84 -22.34
CA ASP A 50 2.81 14.67 -23.36
C ASP A 50 3.22 16.13 -23.12
N ASP A 51 3.99 16.71 -24.04
CA ASP A 51 4.52 18.07 -23.93
C ASP A 51 3.42 19.13 -23.79
N SER A 52 2.20 18.84 -24.24
CA SER A 52 1.06 19.79 -24.16
C SER A 52 0.61 20.10 -22.73
N ILE A 53 0.95 19.21 -21.76
CA ILE A 53 0.61 19.37 -20.33
C ILE A 53 1.83 19.65 -19.45
N VAL A 54 3.01 19.89 -20.06
CA VAL A 54 4.26 20.14 -19.35
C VAL A 54 4.56 21.63 -19.27
N THR A 55 4.97 22.08 -18.09
CA THR A 55 5.55 23.41 -17.87
C THR A 55 6.94 23.25 -17.25
N VAL A 56 7.94 23.84 -17.91
CA VAL A 56 9.28 23.94 -17.34
C VAL A 56 9.35 25.26 -16.56
N LEU A 57 9.63 25.17 -15.27
CA LEU A 57 9.71 26.30 -14.36
C LEU A 57 11.17 26.58 -13.99
N GLU A 58 11.53 27.84 -13.89
CA GLU A 58 12.81 28.22 -13.30
C GLU A 58 12.97 27.61 -11.90
N LYS A 59 14.19 27.27 -11.51
CA LYS A 59 14.47 26.63 -10.22
C LYS A 59 13.86 27.35 -9.02
N LYS A 60 13.95 28.70 -9.00
CA LYS A 60 13.38 29.52 -7.92
C LYS A 60 11.85 29.43 -7.87
N GLU A 61 11.20 29.50 -9.01
CA GLU A 61 9.75 29.40 -9.13
C GLU A 61 9.27 28.02 -8.72
N PHE A 62 9.92 26.95 -9.20
CA PHE A 62 9.59 25.57 -8.84
C PHE A 62 9.69 25.33 -7.35
N LEU A 63 10.78 25.77 -6.69
CA LEU A 63 10.96 25.60 -5.25
C LEU A 63 9.98 26.42 -4.41
N ASN A 64 9.54 27.58 -4.89
CA ASN A 64 8.49 28.36 -4.23
C ASN A 64 7.12 27.69 -4.34
N LYS A 65 6.80 27.11 -5.50
CA LYS A 65 5.53 26.40 -5.74
C LYS A 65 5.47 25.05 -5.03
N TYR A 66 6.61 24.36 -4.93
CA TYR A 66 6.76 23.00 -4.37
C TYR A 66 7.92 22.96 -3.37
N PRO A 67 7.66 23.38 -2.11
CA PRO A 67 8.71 23.49 -1.08
C PRO A 67 9.22 22.13 -0.54
N GLU A 68 8.65 21.01 -0.99
CA GLU A 68 9.04 19.68 -0.55
C GLU A 68 10.47 19.33 -0.97
N LYS A 69 11.25 18.76 -0.03
CA LYS A 69 12.70 18.53 -0.22
C LYS A 69 13.05 17.41 -1.22
N LYS A 70 12.13 16.52 -1.55
CA LYS A 70 12.41 15.30 -2.35
C LYS A 70 11.61 15.23 -3.66
N THR A 71 11.42 16.36 -4.34
CA THR A 71 10.67 16.40 -5.60
C THR A 71 11.38 15.76 -6.79
N GLN A 72 12.70 15.64 -6.76
CA GLN A 72 13.55 15.26 -7.90
C GLN A 72 13.34 16.18 -9.12
N GLY A 73 12.81 17.40 -8.90
CA GLY A 73 12.53 18.38 -9.93
C GLY A 73 11.30 18.08 -10.78
N ILE A 74 10.31 17.37 -10.25
CA ILE A 74 9.04 17.11 -10.91
C ILE A 74 7.88 17.11 -9.92
N ALA A 75 6.75 17.70 -10.36
CA ALA A 75 5.45 17.62 -9.71
C ALA A 75 4.40 17.23 -10.74
N VAL A 76 3.61 16.21 -10.45
CA VAL A 76 2.52 15.72 -11.31
C VAL A 76 1.21 15.97 -10.60
N ASN A 77 0.33 16.78 -11.21
CA ASN A 77 -1.06 16.92 -10.78
C ASN A 77 -1.95 15.98 -11.57
N PHE A 78 -2.72 15.19 -10.87
CA PHE A 78 -3.58 14.16 -11.47
C PHE A 78 -4.87 13.98 -10.68
N TYR A 79 -5.82 13.29 -11.29
CA TYR A 79 -7.07 12.90 -10.66
C TYR A 79 -7.46 11.48 -11.11
N GLY A 80 -8.27 10.82 -10.32
CA GLY A 80 -8.72 9.46 -10.58
C GLY A 80 -9.19 8.77 -9.32
N GLN A 81 -9.57 7.51 -9.47
CA GLN A 81 -10.07 6.70 -8.36
C GLN A 81 -8.91 5.96 -7.70
N THR A 82 -8.56 6.36 -6.48
CA THR A 82 -7.51 5.70 -5.68
C THR A 82 -8.04 4.50 -4.89
N ILE A 83 -9.35 4.46 -4.62
CA ILE A 83 -10.02 3.42 -3.81
C ILE A 83 -10.92 2.60 -4.74
N ASN A 84 -10.81 1.29 -4.68
CA ASN A 84 -11.62 0.37 -5.45
C ASN A 84 -13.02 0.24 -4.83
N SER A 85 -14.07 0.31 -5.65
CA SER A 85 -15.46 0.25 -5.19
C SER A 85 -15.93 -1.16 -4.90
N PHE A 86 -15.34 -2.17 -5.54
CA PHE A 86 -15.75 -3.57 -5.44
C PHE A 86 -14.53 -4.47 -5.34
N PHE A 87 -14.69 -5.61 -4.67
CA PHE A 87 -13.71 -6.69 -4.71
C PHE A 87 -13.80 -7.41 -6.06
N PRO A 88 -12.67 -7.82 -6.64
CA PRO A 88 -12.69 -8.71 -7.80
C PRO A 88 -13.23 -10.09 -7.39
N ASP A 89 -13.64 -10.87 -8.38
CA ASP A 89 -13.93 -12.29 -8.16
C ASP A 89 -12.61 -13.05 -7.93
N PHE A 90 -12.47 -13.57 -6.73
CA PHE A 90 -11.30 -14.36 -6.33
C PHE A 90 -11.49 -15.87 -6.57
N SER A 91 -12.62 -16.33 -7.10
CA SER A 91 -12.95 -17.76 -7.23
C SER A 91 -11.92 -18.56 -8.04
N THR A 92 -11.32 -17.92 -9.04
CA THR A 92 -10.36 -18.55 -9.96
C THR A 92 -8.91 -18.58 -9.46
N LYS A 93 -8.61 -17.86 -8.38
CA LYS A 93 -7.24 -17.78 -7.84
C LYS A 93 -7.10 -18.62 -6.56
N SER A 94 -6.12 -19.51 -6.51
CA SER A 94 -5.82 -20.32 -5.33
C SER A 94 -4.93 -19.61 -4.31
N ASN A 95 -4.12 -18.67 -4.77
CA ASN A 95 -3.13 -17.97 -3.97
C ASN A 95 -3.40 -16.48 -3.98
N ILE A 96 -4.00 -15.97 -2.90
CA ILE A 96 -4.40 -14.56 -2.74
C ILE A 96 -4.01 -14.10 -1.35
N CYS A 97 -3.46 -12.91 -1.26
CA CYS A 97 -3.20 -12.26 0.01
C CYS A 97 -3.79 -10.87 0.07
N LEU A 98 -4.60 -10.63 1.08
CA LEU A 98 -5.07 -9.31 1.45
C LEU A 98 -4.43 -8.88 2.76
N LEU A 99 -4.01 -7.61 2.85
CA LEU A 99 -3.67 -6.99 4.14
C LEU A 99 -4.91 -6.30 4.70
N ALA A 100 -5.23 -6.55 5.95
CA ALA A 100 -6.31 -5.88 6.67
C ALA A 100 -5.72 -4.98 7.76
N LEU A 101 -5.82 -3.67 7.56
CA LEU A 101 -5.24 -2.65 8.43
C LEU A 101 -6.27 -2.21 9.47
N ASP A 102 -6.03 -2.56 10.74
CA ASP A 102 -6.87 -2.17 11.85
C ASP A 102 -6.34 -0.90 12.52
N ARG A 103 -6.87 0.26 12.11
CA ARG A 103 -6.55 1.58 12.67
C ARG A 103 -5.10 2.03 12.46
N ILE A 104 -4.63 2.00 11.24
CA ILE A 104 -3.36 2.61 10.85
C ILE A 104 -3.61 4.10 10.56
N GLU A 105 -3.34 4.96 11.54
CA GLU A 105 -3.70 6.38 11.52
C GLU A 105 -2.58 7.27 10.95
N ASP A 106 -1.33 6.79 10.95
CA ASP A 106 -0.21 7.54 10.39
C ASP A 106 -0.12 7.37 8.86
N PRO A 107 -0.21 8.46 8.08
CA PRO A 107 -0.09 8.42 6.63
C PRO A 107 1.30 7.99 6.14
N GLN A 108 2.37 8.17 6.92
CA GLN A 108 3.72 7.69 6.58
C GLN A 108 3.75 6.16 6.62
N ASN A 109 3.26 5.56 7.69
CA ASN A 109 3.16 4.11 7.80
C ASN A 109 2.26 3.53 6.70
N PHE A 110 1.10 4.15 6.44
CA PHE A 110 0.19 3.66 5.41
C PHE A 110 0.83 3.69 4.01
N GLY A 111 1.50 4.78 3.65
CA GLY A 111 2.20 4.89 2.38
C GLY A 111 3.33 3.85 2.23
N GLN A 112 4.10 3.60 3.29
CA GLN A 112 5.14 2.56 3.31
C GLN A 112 4.54 1.16 3.19
N ILE A 113 3.42 0.88 3.85
CA ILE A 113 2.69 -0.39 3.73
C ILE A 113 2.25 -0.62 2.29
N ILE A 114 1.65 0.38 1.63
CA ILE A 114 1.27 0.29 0.21
C ILE A 114 2.47 -0.08 -0.66
N ARG A 115 3.60 0.57 -0.45
CA ARG A 115 4.82 0.30 -1.21
C ARG A 115 5.33 -1.13 -0.99
N THR A 116 5.41 -1.55 0.25
CA THR A 116 5.86 -2.90 0.60
C THR A 116 4.92 -3.96 0.04
N ALA A 117 3.61 -3.75 0.17
CA ALA A 117 2.59 -4.68 -0.31
C ALA A 117 2.69 -4.90 -1.82
N GLU A 118 2.86 -3.83 -2.59
CA GLU A 118 3.04 -3.91 -4.04
C GLU A 118 4.32 -4.68 -4.39
N CYS A 119 5.45 -4.34 -3.77
CA CYS A 119 6.72 -5.03 -3.99
C CYS A 119 6.69 -6.52 -3.64
N ALA A 120 5.91 -6.91 -2.64
CA ALA A 120 5.79 -8.30 -2.18
C ALA A 120 4.66 -9.09 -2.88
N GLY A 121 3.96 -8.49 -3.85
CA GLY A 121 2.88 -9.14 -4.60
C GLY A 121 1.63 -9.42 -3.76
N ILE A 122 1.28 -8.52 -2.85
CA ILE A 122 0.00 -8.54 -2.13
C ILE A 122 -1.12 -8.11 -3.08
N ASP A 123 -2.25 -8.81 -3.08
CA ASP A 123 -3.35 -8.58 -4.03
C ASP A 123 -4.22 -7.37 -3.69
N GLY A 124 -4.25 -6.94 -2.42
CA GLY A 124 -5.00 -5.76 -2.01
C GLY A 124 -4.89 -5.41 -0.53
N ILE A 125 -5.31 -4.20 -0.20
CA ILE A 125 -5.29 -3.66 1.17
C ILE A 125 -6.70 -3.26 1.57
N LEU A 126 -7.20 -3.83 2.68
CA LEU A 126 -8.45 -3.48 3.35
C LEU A 126 -8.12 -2.50 4.47
N PHE A 127 -8.76 -1.35 4.53
CA PHE A 127 -8.58 -0.40 5.62
C PHE A 127 -9.92 0.22 6.04
N SER A 128 -10.02 0.56 7.31
CA SER A 128 -11.28 1.10 7.85
C SER A 128 -11.51 2.53 7.38
N LYS A 129 -12.75 2.88 7.04
CA LYS A 129 -13.17 4.26 6.73
C LYS A 129 -12.93 5.22 7.90
N HIS A 130 -13.04 4.72 9.13
CA HIS A 130 -12.85 5.49 10.35
C HIS A 130 -11.62 4.99 11.08
N TYR A 131 -10.90 5.90 11.73
CA TYR A 131 -9.67 5.58 12.48
C TYR A 131 -8.53 5.01 11.63
N SER A 132 -8.47 5.38 10.36
CA SER A 132 -7.34 5.11 9.47
C SER A 132 -6.94 6.39 8.76
N ALA A 133 -5.68 6.51 8.37
CA ALA A 133 -5.22 7.61 7.56
C ALA A 133 -6.03 7.66 6.25
N PRO A 134 -6.57 8.82 5.86
CA PRO A 134 -7.21 8.98 4.56
C PRO A 134 -6.18 8.88 3.43
N ILE A 135 -6.60 8.41 2.27
CA ILE A 135 -5.76 8.46 1.06
C ILE A 135 -5.60 9.93 0.64
N ASN A 136 -4.46 10.50 0.96
CA ASN A 136 -4.08 11.88 0.70
C ASN A 136 -2.72 11.97 -0.01
N ASN A 137 -2.28 13.18 -0.34
CA ASN A 137 -1.00 13.39 -1.01
C ASN A 137 0.19 12.75 -0.25
N THR A 138 0.18 12.77 1.08
CA THR A 138 1.26 12.17 1.89
C THR A 138 1.32 10.66 1.69
N VAL A 139 0.19 9.95 1.80
CA VAL A 139 0.11 8.49 1.57
C VAL A 139 0.58 8.15 0.16
N LEU A 140 0.07 8.86 -0.85
CA LEU A 140 0.44 8.62 -2.24
C LEU A 140 1.93 8.90 -2.50
N GLN A 141 2.44 10.00 -1.94
CA GLN A 141 3.84 10.38 -2.07
C GLN A 141 4.79 9.36 -1.44
N VAL A 142 4.48 8.89 -0.22
CA VAL A 142 5.30 7.92 0.51
C VAL A 142 5.32 6.56 -0.17
N SER A 143 4.23 6.18 -0.82
CA SER A 143 4.15 4.92 -1.58
C SER A 143 4.99 4.92 -2.86
N GLN A 144 5.51 6.08 -3.29
CA GLN A 144 6.41 6.26 -4.44
C GLN A 144 5.90 5.63 -5.75
N GLY A 145 4.59 5.76 -6.01
CA GLY A 145 3.95 5.24 -7.22
C GLY A 145 3.35 3.84 -7.08
N ALA A 146 3.64 3.09 -6.00
CA ALA A 146 3.08 1.77 -5.77
C ALA A 146 1.54 1.76 -5.68
N PHE A 147 0.93 2.86 -5.21
CA PHE A 147 -0.52 3.00 -5.14
C PHE A 147 -1.23 2.83 -6.50
N VAL A 148 -0.51 3.04 -7.59
CA VAL A 148 -1.05 2.93 -8.95
C VAL A 148 -1.46 1.50 -9.26
N ASN A 149 -0.67 0.53 -8.83
CA ASN A 149 -0.87 -0.89 -9.06
C ASN A 149 -1.61 -1.58 -7.90
N MET A 150 -1.63 -0.96 -6.71
CA MET A 150 -2.24 -1.55 -5.52
C MET A 150 -3.76 -1.37 -5.51
N ASN A 151 -4.47 -2.45 -5.19
CA ASN A 151 -5.90 -2.41 -4.92
C ASN A 151 -6.14 -1.95 -3.48
N LEU A 152 -6.79 -0.80 -3.30
CA LEU A 152 -7.13 -0.24 -2.00
C LEU A 152 -8.64 -0.29 -1.79
N TYR A 153 -9.11 -0.88 -0.69
CA TYR A 153 -10.51 -1.05 -0.36
C TYR A 153 -10.83 -0.38 0.98
N GLU A 154 -11.58 0.71 0.93
CA GLU A 154 -12.10 1.37 2.12
C GLU A 154 -13.36 0.63 2.59
N ILE A 155 -13.35 0.13 3.83
CA ILE A 155 -14.42 -0.68 4.38
C ILE A 155 -15.00 -0.05 5.66
N THR A 156 -16.31 -0.21 5.83
CA THR A 156 -17.00 0.34 7.00
C THR A 156 -16.84 -0.55 8.23
N ASN A 157 -16.84 -1.88 8.04
CA ASN A 157 -16.79 -2.85 9.14
C ASN A 157 -15.82 -3.99 8.83
N LEU A 158 -14.58 -3.87 9.32
CA LEU A 158 -13.52 -4.84 9.09
C LEU A 158 -13.88 -6.25 9.58
N SER A 159 -14.50 -6.37 10.76
CA SER A 159 -14.91 -7.66 11.32
C SER A 159 -15.95 -8.37 10.44
N GLN A 160 -16.90 -7.63 9.87
CA GLN A 160 -17.91 -8.19 8.97
C GLN A 160 -17.29 -8.61 7.63
N THR A 161 -16.40 -7.77 7.08
CA THR A 161 -15.68 -8.08 5.83
C THR A 161 -14.81 -9.32 5.99
N ILE A 162 -14.08 -9.45 7.10
CA ILE A 162 -13.30 -10.67 7.41
C ILE A 162 -14.22 -11.91 7.42
N LYS A 163 -15.38 -11.84 8.07
CA LYS A 163 -16.34 -12.98 8.08
C LYS A 163 -16.81 -13.35 6.67
N GLN A 164 -17.06 -12.39 5.78
CA GLN A 164 -17.42 -12.66 4.39
C GLN A 164 -16.31 -13.44 3.67
N PHE A 165 -15.07 -12.98 3.78
CA PHE A 165 -13.93 -13.67 3.17
C PHE A 165 -13.67 -15.07 3.76
N LYS A 166 -13.93 -15.27 5.05
CA LYS A 166 -13.88 -16.64 5.64
C LYS A 166 -14.85 -17.60 4.96
N ASN A 167 -16.06 -17.13 4.59
CA ASN A 167 -17.01 -17.92 3.82
C ASN A 167 -16.53 -18.21 2.38
N GLU A 168 -15.54 -17.47 1.90
CA GLU A 168 -14.86 -17.67 0.61
C GLU A 168 -13.54 -18.46 0.76
N ASN A 169 -13.38 -19.18 1.87
CA ASN A 169 -12.21 -20.01 2.21
C ASN A 169 -10.89 -19.22 2.38
N PHE A 170 -10.96 -18.00 2.90
CA PHE A 170 -9.78 -17.28 3.35
C PHE A 170 -9.42 -17.65 4.79
N TRP A 171 -8.17 -17.95 5.03
CA TRP A 171 -7.58 -18.02 6.36
C TRP A 171 -7.22 -16.62 6.87
N VAL A 172 -7.48 -16.37 8.13
CA VAL A 172 -7.25 -15.06 8.77
C VAL A 172 -6.12 -15.18 9.79
N ILE A 173 -5.06 -14.43 9.58
CA ILE A 173 -3.83 -14.47 10.37
C ILE A 173 -3.64 -13.09 11.00
N GLY A 174 -3.72 -13.00 12.33
CA GLY A 174 -3.43 -11.77 13.07
C GLY A 174 -1.95 -11.68 13.41
N LEU A 175 -1.29 -10.57 13.07
CA LEU A 175 0.08 -10.31 13.52
C LEU A 175 0.04 -9.56 14.85
N GLU A 176 0.29 -10.30 15.93
CA GLU A 176 0.17 -9.78 17.30
C GLU A 176 1.09 -10.57 18.25
N ASN A 177 1.65 -9.87 19.24
CA ASN A 177 2.41 -10.56 20.28
C ASN A 177 1.45 -11.20 21.29
N GLY A 178 1.62 -12.49 21.59
CA GLY A 178 0.76 -13.19 22.53
C GLY A 178 1.22 -14.60 22.89
N ILE A 179 0.78 -15.11 24.05
CA ILE A 179 1.20 -16.42 24.60
C ILE A 179 0.82 -17.59 23.67
N LYS A 180 -0.21 -17.44 22.85
CA LYS A 180 -0.68 -18.48 21.93
C LYS A 180 -0.25 -18.25 20.48
N ALA A 181 0.59 -17.24 20.23
CA ALA A 181 1.06 -16.92 18.89
C ALA A 181 2.10 -17.93 18.42
N LYS A 182 1.97 -18.38 17.17
CA LYS A 182 3.00 -19.16 16.48
C LYS A 182 4.08 -18.23 15.96
N LEU A 183 5.28 -18.71 15.78
CA LEU A 183 6.32 -17.94 15.11
C LEU A 183 5.90 -17.65 13.66
N TRP A 184 6.19 -16.45 13.19
CA TRP A 184 5.75 -15.95 11.88
C TRP A 184 6.11 -16.88 10.71
N HIS A 185 7.24 -17.58 10.76
CA HIS A 185 7.70 -18.51 9.74
C HIS A 185 7.10 -19.93 9.85
N GLU A 186 6.36 -20.24 10.92
CA GLU A 186 5.67 -21.54 11.13
C GLU A 186 4.25 -21.54 10.57
N ILE A 187 3.79 -20.41 10.02
CA ILE A 187 2.47 -20.28 9.44
C ILE A 187 2.56 -20.31 7.92
N GLU A 188 1.64 -21.03 7.28
CA GLU A 188 1.54 -21.05 5.82
C GLU A 188 0.76 -19.85 5.31
N TYR A 189 1.37 -19.08 4.41
CA TYR A 189 0.78 -17.89 3.78
C TYR A 189 0.47 -18.08 2.29
N THR A 190 0.63 -19.28 1.74
CA THR A 190 0.59 -19.53 0.29
C THR A 190 -0.80 -19.80 -0.27
N ASN A 191 -1.83 -19.86 0.58
CA ASN A 191 -3.22 -20.03 0.16
C ASN A 191 -3.97 -18.69 0.08
N ARG A 192 -5.29 -18.72 0.16
CA ARG A 192 -6.11 -17.52 0.33
C ARG A 192 -6.00 -17.04 1.77
N VAL A 193 -5.32 -15.93 1.98
CA VAL A 193 -5.05 -15.42 3.32
C VAL A 193 -5.40 -13.96 3.46
N ILE A 194 -5.85 -13.58 4.65
CA ILE A 194 -5.92 -12.20 5.11
C ILE A 194 -4.95 -12.06 6.27
N ILE A 195 -3.97 -11.18 6.13
CA ILE A 195 -3.05 -10.83 7.20
C ILE A 195 -3.56 -9.57 7.87
N VAL A 196 -3.92 -9.66 9.14
CA VAL A 196 -4.44 -8.54 9.93
C VAL A 196 -3.30 -7.88 10.69
N ILE A 197 -3.19 -6.56 10.54
CA ILE A 197 -2.17 -5.73 11.18
C ILE A 197 -2.86 -4.68 12.04
N GLY A 198 -2.50 -4.61 13.31
CA GLY A 198 -3.01 -3.63 14.26
C GLY A 198 -2.22 -2.32 14.28
N SER A 199 -2.77 -1.32 14.97
CA SER A 199 -2.11 -0.03 15.19
C SER A 199 -0.94 -0.13 16.16
N GLU A 200 0.02 0.80 16.04
CA GLU A 200 1.12 0.92 17.00
C GLU A 200 0.60 1.15 18.43
N GLY A 201 1.14 0.42 19.38
CA GLY A 201 0.82 0.51 20.80
C GLY A 201 -0.51 -0.11 21.23
N ARG A 202 -1.53 -0.19 20.37
CA ARG A 202 -2.84 -0.78 20.72
C ARG A 202 -3.05 -2.16 20.14
N GLY A 203 -2.26 -2.54 19.13
CA GLY A 203 -2.40 -3.81 18.43
C GLY A 203 -3.74 -3.97 17.69
N ILE A 204 -4.12 -5.20 17.45
CA ILE A 204 -5.37 -5.61 16.80
C ILE A 204 -6.51 -5.55 17.82
N ARG A 205 -7.65 -4.93 17.44
CA ARG A 205 -8.85 -4.94 18.30
C ARG A 205 -9.27 -6.35 18.64
N LYS A 206 -9.62 -6.60 19.92
CA LYS A 206 -10.01 -7.92 20.43
C LYS A 206 -11.05 -8.62 19.55
N LYS A 207 -12.11 -7.93 19.14
CA LYS A 207 -13.17 -8.50 18.26
C LYS A 207 -12.62 -9.00 16.92
N ILE A 208 -11.57 -8.38 16.39
CA ILE A 208 -10.93 -8.80 15.14
C ILE A 208 -9.96 -9.95 15.43
N LEU A 209 -9.19 -9.84 16.50
CA LEU A 209 -8.25 -10.87 16.94
C LEU A 209 -8.98 -12.20 17.24
N ASP A 210 -10.15 -12.14 17.88
CA ASP A 210 -11.01 -13.30 18.18
C ASP A 210 -11.57 -13.96 16.90
N SER A 211 -11.53 -13.27 15.75
CA SER A 211 -11.95 -13.81 14.44
C SER A 211 -10.80 -14.36 13.60
N CYS A 212 -9.55 -14.20 14.06
CA CYS A 212 -8.39 -14.79 13.40
C CYS A 212 -8.33 -16.30 13.63
N ASP A 213 -7.93 -17.04 12.59
CA ASP A 213 -7.72 -18.49 12.67
C ASP A 213 -6.34 -18.82 13.29
N PHE A 214 -5.37 -17.93 13.03
CA PHE A 214 -4.02 -18.02 13.58
C PHE A 214 -3.56 -16.67 14.10
N ILE A 215 -2.74 -16.71 15.14
CA ILE A 215 -1.99 -15.56 15.63
C ILE A 215 -0.53 -15.81 15.34
N SER A 216 0.09 -14.87 14.65
CA SER A 216 1.49 -14.87 14.26
C SER A 216 2.28 -13.87 15.08
N THR A 217 3.49 -14.19 15.49
CA THR A 217 4.38 -13.25 16.17
C THR A 217 5.77 -13.22 15.53
N ILE A 218 6.35 -12.03 15.48
CA ILE A 218 7.76 -11.83 15.13
C ILE A 218 8.53 -11.73 16.45
N PRO A 219 9.45 -12.65 16.75
CA PRO A 219 10.16 -12.64 18.03
C PRO A 219 11.11 -11.45 18.12
N MET A 220 11.09 -10.77 19.26
CA MET A 220 12.00 -9.67 19.60
C MET A 220 13.10 -10.18 20.54
N GLN A 221 14.34 -9.80 20.27
CA GLN A 221 15.51 -10.19 21.09
C GLN A 221 16.04 -9.03 21.94
N GLY A 222 15.60 -7.80 21.67
CA GLY A 222 16.00 -6.59 22.39
C GLY A 222 15.04 -6.22 23.51
N GLU A 223 15.33 -5.09 24.16
CA GLU A 223 14.45 -4.51 25.20
C GLU A 223 13.15 -3.95 24.62
N ILE A 224 13.17 -3.52 23.36
CA ILE A 224 11.98 -3.04 22.65
C ILE A 224 11.17 -4.23 22.17
N ASN A 225 9.90 -4.26 22.54
CA ASN A 225 9.01 -5.42 22.36
C ASN A 225 8.12 -5.36 21.10
N SER A 226 8.33 -4.37 20.23
CA SER A 226 7.54 -4.20 19.01
C SER A 226 8.36 -3.57 17.88
N LEU A 227 7.98 -3.84 16.65
CA LEU A 227 8.45 -3.15 15.45
C LEU A 227 7.50 -2.02 15.08
N ASN A 228 8.01 -1.02 14.37
CA ASN A 228 7.15 -0.14 13.59
C ASN A 228 6.25 -0.97 12.68
N VAL A 229 5.00 -0.57 12.52
CA VAL A 229 3.99 -1.35 11.80
C VAL A 229 4.35 -1.60 10.34
N SER A 230 4.97 -0.64 9.66
CA SER A 230 5.40 -0.85 8.26
C SER A 230 6.58 -1.82 8.15
N ALA A 231 7.46 -1.86 9.17
CA ALA A 231 8.54 -2.84 9.26
C ALA A 231 7.98 -4.25 9.51
N ALA A 232 6.99 -4.38 10.40
CA ALA A 232 6.32 -5.65 10.66
C ALA A 232 5.62 -6.20 9.40
N VAL A 233 4.93 -5.32 8.65
CA VAL A 233 4.35 -5.68 7.35
C VAL A 233 5.42 -6.13 6.36
N SER A 234 6.57 -5.45 6.34
CA SER A 234 7.66 -5.85 5.44
C SER A 234 8.16 -7.27 5.75
N ALA A 235 8.39 -7.58 7.02
CA ALA A 235 8.82 -8.93 7.42
C ALA A 235 7.82 -10.00 6.96
N ILE A 236 6.53 -9.84 7.27
CA ILE A 236 5.52 -10.87 6.99
C ILE A 236 5.20 -10.99 5.49
N ALA A 237 5.18 -9.87 4.76
CA ALA A 237 4.88 -9.88 3.32
C ALA A 237 6.00 -10.56 2.51
N PHE A 238 7.26 -10.33 2.88
CA PHE A 238 8.40 -10.99 2.22
C PHE A 238 8.60 -12.44 2.68
N GLU A 239 8.18 -12.82 3.90
CA GLU A 239 8.10 -14.23 4.29
C GLU A 239 7.08 -14.97 3.41
N ARG A 240 5.89 -14.40 3.19
CA ARG A 240 4.94 -14.97 2.24
C ARG A 240 5.55 -15.13 0.84
N LEU A 241 6.23 -14.10 0.34
CA LEU A 241 6.88 -14.16 -0.97
C LEU A 241 7.92 -15.28 -1.04
N ARG A 242 8.72 -15.43 0.02
CA ARG A 242 9.69 -16.53 0.15
C ARG A 242 9.01 -17.89 0.02
N GLN A 243 7.93 -18.12 0.76
CA GLN A 243 7.17 -19.38 0.73
C GLN A 243 6.58 -19.67 -0.68
N ILE A 244 6.08 -18.65 -1.36
CA ILE A 244 5.58 -18.79 -2.75
C ILE A 244 6.70 -19.17 -3.71
N MET A 245 7.86 -18.54 -3.60
CA MET A 245 9.01 -18.82 -4.45
C MET A 245 9.53 -20.25 -4.24
N GLU A 246 9.58 -20.73 -3.01
CA GLU A 246 9.97 -22.12 -2.69
C GLU A 246 8.97 -23.13 -3.27
N LYS A 247 7.67 -22.89 -3.09
CA LYS A 247 6.62 -23.75 -3.63
C LYS A 247 6.66 -23.83 -5.16
N ASN A 248 6.93 -22.72 -5.84
CA ASN A 248 7.05 -22.67 -7.30
C ASN A 248 8.31 -23.34 -7.83
N ASN A 249 9.39 -23.34 -7.06
CA ASN A 249 10.66 -23.97 -7.43
C ASN A 249 10.72 -25.47 -7.08
N GLY A 250 9.64 -26.07 -6.55
CA GLY A 250 9.57 -27.47 -6.16
C GLY A 250 10.46 -27.83 -4.95
N ILE A 251 10.93 -26.84 -4.21
CA ILE A 251 11.68 -27.02 -2.96
C ILE A 251 10.66 -27.23 -1.84
N HIS A 252 10.33 -28.48 -1.58
CA HIS A 252 9.60 -28.85 -0.37
C HIS A 252 10.60 -28.94 0.79
N THR A 253 10.50 -28.04 1.75
CA THR A 253 11.17 -28.15 3.06
C THR A 253 10.39 -29.07 3.98
#